data_bb27879c84644fd2fedfa3608f358828
#
_entry.id   bb27879c84644fd2fedfa3608f358828
#
_cell.length_a   1.000
_cell.length_b   1.000
_cell.length_c   1.000
_cell.angle_alpha   90.00
_cell.angle_beta   90.00
_cell.angle_gamma   90.00
#
_symmetry.space_group_name_H-M   'P 1'
#
loop_
_entity.id
_entity.type
_entity.pdbx_description
1 polymer ?
#
loop_
_entity_poly.entity_id
_entity_poly.type
_entity_poly.pdbx_seq_one_letter_code
_entity_poly.pdbx_strand_id
1 'polypeptide(L)'
;MISSVHLKNFKPFANQLLSFRPLTLLSGLNSTGKSSVLQALLLMRQSYQQGLLKNQGLALNGELVSIGTAQDALFEGAKDDFISFEIVWENGTRGIWNFSYNREKDVLNLASPPVTSDIYKSSLFKKNFHYLQAERLGPRLFLEMSDFQVQELEKLGTKGEYTAHFLFVNENQNIPNISLRHPQADSLILREQVEAWMGEISPGTRLQINPKQDIDLISLQYYYGDSNPYRSTNVGFGISYTLPIIVAILSSPPDSLIIIENPEAHLHPKGQAKMGELLALAASCGVQIVVETHSDHVLNGIRLTVYKGKFNPEKVQLHYFDRRKQGTEFITKIISPQIDRNGRIDEWPEGFFDEWDNSLEALLEPREE
;
A
#
# COMPACT_ATOMS: atom_id res chain seq x y z
N MET A 1 3.52 8.34 13.12
CA MET A 1 3.00 8.13 11.75
C MET A 1 3.25 9.37 10.91
N ILE A 2 3.23 9.28 9.55
CA ILE A 2 3.26 10.42 8.64
C ILE A 2 1.91 11.14 8.76
N SER A 3 1.92 12.46 8.90
CA SER A 3 0.71 13.31 8.96
C SER A 3 0.50 14.13 7.70
N SER A 4 1.57 14.50 6.99
CA SER A 4 1.46 15.15 5.68
C SER A 4 2.69 14.94 4.83
N VAL A 5 2.48 15.02 3.51
CA VAL A 5 3.54 15.01 2.48
C VAL A 5 3.30 16.20 1.56
N HIS A 6 4.32 17.01 1.35
CA HIS A 6 4.31 18.13 0.45
C HIS A 6 5.29 17.88 -0.69
N LEU A 7 4.80 17.85 -1.90
CA LEU A 7 5.54 17.60 -3.12
C LEU A 7 5.62 18.88 -3.95
N LYS A 8 6.83 19.31 -4.32
CA LYS A 8 7.04 20.46 -5.19
C LYS A 8 7.89 20.06 -6.38
N ASN A 9 7.45 20.45 -7.56
CA ASN A 9 8.10 20.16 -8.84
C ASN A 9 8.34 18.66 -9.10
N PHE A 10 7.41 17.81 -8.71
CA PHE A 10 7.56 16.36 -8.87
C PHE A 10 6.43 15.76 -9.72
N LYS A 11 6.78 15.21 -10.87
CA LYS A 11 5.86 14.51 -11.80
C LYS A 11 4.63 15.39 -12.12
N PRO A 12 3.35 15.02 -11.85
CA PRO A 12 2.22 15.89 -12.17
C PRO A 12 2.05 17.05 -11.19
N PHE A 13 2.88 17.14 -10.14
CA PHE A 13 2.67 18.10 -9.06
C PHE A 13 3.63 19.30 -9.13
N ALA A 14 3.10 20.46 -9.48
CA ALA A 14 3.83 21.71 -9.33
C ALA A 14 4.07 22.04 -7.84
N ASN A 15 2.99 21.94 -7.04
CA ASN A 15 3.02 22.23 -5.61
C ASN A 15 1.78 21.59 -4.94
N GLN A 16 1.96 20.42 -4.31
CA GLN A 16 0.86 19.64 -3.75
C GLN A 16 1.13 19.22 -2.32
N LEU A 17 0.26 19.65 -1.41
CA LEU A 17 0.20 19.18 -0.04
C LEU A 17 -0.88 18.09 0.08
N LEU A 18 -0.54 16.97 0.73
CA LEU A 18 -1.45 15.87 1.02
C LEU A 18 -1.41 15.57 2.52
N SER A 19 -2.59 15.48 3.11
CA SER A 19 -2.74 15.00 4.49
C SER A 19 -2.71 13.47 4.52
N PHE A 20 -2.13 12.91 5.57
CA PHE A 20 -2.09 11.47 5.83
C PHE A 20 -2.70 11.19 7.20
N ARG A 21 -3.35 10.04 7.31
CA ARG A 21 -3.92 9.51 8.54
C ARG A 21 -3.53 8.05 8.71
N PRO A 22 -3.86 7.40 9.83
CA PRO A 22 -3.58 5.97 10.01
C PRO A 22 -4.02 5.10 8.83
N LEU A 23 -5.16 5.40 8.20
CA LEU A 23 -5.57 4.83 6.92
C LEU A 23 -5.70 5.94 5.89
N THR A 24 -4.88 5.91 4.85
CA THR A 24 -4.94 6.84 3.72
C THR A 24 -5.22 6.07 2.44
N LEU A 25 -6.33 6.40 1.77
CA LEU A 25 -6.77 5.78 0.52
C LEU A 25 -6.61 6.76 -0.64
N LEU A 26 -5.91 6.32 -1.68
CA LEU A 26 -5.70 7.05 -2.93
C LEU A 26 -6.53 6.38 -4.02
N SER A 27 -7.45 7.11 -4.63
CA SER A 27 -8.30 6.64 -5.72
C SER A 27 -8.35 7.66 -6.87
N GLY A 28 -8.95 7.31 -7.98
CA GLY A 28 -9.11 8.18 -9.14
C GLY A 28 -8.69 7.51 -10.44
N LEU A 29 -8.78 8.25 -11.54
CA LEU A 29 -8.47 7.78 -12.88
C LEU A 29 -6.98 7.39 -13.02
N ASN A 30 -6.68 6.59 -14.03
CA ASN A 30 -5.29 6.27 -14.36
C ASN A 30 -4.52 7.53 -14.79
N SER A 31 -3.23 7.57 -14.51
CA SER A 31 -2.32 8.67 -14.87
C SER A 31 -2.67 10.03 -14.24
N THR A 32 -3.35 10.05 -13.09
CA THR A 32 -3.69 11.27 -12.35
C THR A 32 -2.71 11.64 -11.24
N GLY A 33 -1.69 10.80 -10.97
CA GLY A 33 -0.64 11.08 -10.00
C GLY A 33 -0.74 10.30 -8.67
N LYS A 34 -1.70 9.37 -8.51
CA LYS A 34 -1.78 8.49 -7.32
C LYS A 34 -0.45 7.80 -7.03
N SER A 35 0.06 7.05 -8.00
CA SER A 35 1.33 6.33 -7.86
C SER A 35 2.52 7.28 -7.70
N SER A 36 2.44 8.55 -8.17
CA SER A 36 3.50 9.54 -7.92
C SER A 36 3.62 9.91 -6.44
N VAL A 37 2.51 9.90 -5.70
CA VAL A 37 2.55 10.11 -4.23
C VAL A 37 3.27 8.96 -3.55
N LEU A 38 2.93 7.71 -3.92
CA LEU A 38 3.62 6.52 -3.39
C LEU A 38 5.09 6.52 -3.77
N GLN A 39 5.40 6.83 -5.03
CA GLN A 39 6.78 6.92 -5.53
C GLN A 39 7.63 7.91 -4.74
N ALA A 40 7.08 9.06 -4.34
CA ALA A 40 7.82 10.01 -3.50
C ALA A 40 8.27 9.37 -2.16
N LEU A 41 7.38 8.66 -1.47
CA LEU A 41 7.71 7.94 -0.24
C LEU A 41 8.73 6.80 -0.50
N LEU A 42 8.53 6.06 -1.58
CA LEU A 42 9.41 4.95 -1.96
C LEU A 42 10.81 5.43 -2.35
N LEU A 43 10.93 6.55 -3.09
CA LEU A 43 12.21 7.19 -3.41
C LEU A 43 12.98 7.62 -2.16
N MET A 44 12.29 8.21 -1.18
CA MET A 44 12.89 8.58 0.10
C MET A 44 13.39 7.33 0.84
N ARG A 45 12.58 6.29 0.89
CA ARG A 45 12.94 5.01 1.52
C ARG A 45 14.13 4.36 0.86
N GLN A 46 14.11 4.16 -0.47
CA GLN A 46 15.21 3.49 -1.19
C GLN A 46 16.52 4.30 -1.14
N SER A 47 16.45 5.63 -1.26
CA SER A 47 17.64 6.48 -1.12
C SER A 47 18.26 6.41 0.27
N TYR A 48 17.41 6.24 1.31
CA TYR A 48 17.89 5.99 2.67
C TYR A 48 18.56 4.61 2.79
N GLN A 49 17.96 3.55 2.24
CA GLN A 49 18.51 2.19 2.26
C GLN A 49 19.84 2.10 1.52
N GLN A 50 19.97 2.85 0.42
CA GLN A 50 21.23 2.95 -0.35
C GLN A 50 22.31 3.84 0.33
N GLY A 51 21.99 4.46 1.48
CA GLY A 51 22.90 5.34 2.20
C GLY A 51 23.05 6.74 1.60
N LEU A 52 22.29 7.07 0.54
CA LEU A 52 22.42 8.34 -0.20
C LEU A 52 21.66 9.49 0.44
N LEU A 53 20.48 9.25 0.99
CA LEU A 53 19.55 10.30 1.41
C LEU A 53 20.11 11.27 2.45
N LYS A 54 21.00 10.79 3.33
CA LYS A 54 21.51 11.60 4.44
C LYS A 54 22.41 12.75 3.99
N ASN A 55 23.27 12.50 3.00
CA ASN A 55 24.36 13.41 2.66
C ASN A 55 24.58 13.59 1.15
N GLN A 56 24.03 12.73 0.31
CA GLN A 56 24.31 12.73 -1.12
C GLN A 56 23.11 13.16 -1.94
N GLY A 57 21.96 12.47 -1.82
CA GLY A 57 20.79 12.83 -2.60
C GLY A 57 19.71 11.75 -2.72
N LEU A 58 18.92 11.88 -3.79
CA LEU A 58 17.76 11.06 -4.10
C LEU A 58 18.08 10.13 -5.27
N ALA A 59 18.07 8.82 -5.03
CA ALA A 59 18.18 7.81 -6.07
C ALA A 59 16.83 7.59 -6.76
N LEU A 60 16.76 7.83 -8.06
CA LEU A 60 15.54 7.68 -8.86
C LEU A 60 15.28 6.22 -9.26
N ASN A 61 16.29 5.35 -9.17
CA ASN A 61 16.19 3.93 -9.52
C ASN A 61 16.68 3.05 -8.37
N GLY A 62 15.93 1.96 -8.12
CA GLY A 62 16.27 1.00 -7.06
C GLY A 62 15.27 -0.14 -6.95
N GLU A 63 15.33 -0.86 -5.84
CA GLU A 63 14.48 -2.03 -5.56
C GLU A 63 12.99 -1.68 -5.45
N LEU A 64 12.67 -0.52 -4.85
CA LEU A 64 11.27 -0.16 -4.57
C LEU A 64 10.61 0.52 -5.77
N VAL A 65 11.35 1.36 -6.49
CA VAL A 65 10.85 2.12 -7.64
C VAL A 65 11.96 2.48 -8.61
N SER A 66 11.65 2.47 -9.90
CA SER A 66 12.53 2.95 -10.97
C SER A 66 11.76 3.99 -11.79
N ILE A 67 12.25 5.24 -11.75
CA ILE A 67 11.64 6.37 -12.47
C ILE A 67 12.36 6.65 -13.79
N GLY A 68 13.67 6.41 -13.83
CA GLY A 68 14.54 6.76 -14.96
C GLY A 68 15.50 7.87 -14.59
N THR A 69 15.40 9.02 -15.25
CA THR A 69 16.26 10.18 -15.04
C THR A 69 15.53 11.34 -14.35
N ALA A 70 16.27 12.39 -14.00
CA ALA A 70 15.70 13.61 -13.44
C ALA A 70 14.63 14.23 -14.36
N GLN A 71 14.76 14.07 -15.69
CA GLN A 71 13.77 14.54 -16.66
C GLN A 71 12.41 13.86 -16.44
N ASP A 72 12.39 12.59 -16.07
CA ASP A 72 11.16 11.82 -15.84
C ASP A 72 10.53 12.13 -14.47
N ALA A 73 11.31 12.76 -13.57
CA ALA A 73 10.91 13.08 -12.21
C ALA A 73 10.43 14.54 -12.05
N LEU A 74 11.00 15.48 -12.83
CA LEU A 74 10.65 16.89 -12.71
C LEU A 74 9.25 17.15 -13.29
N PHE A 75 8.50 18.06 -12.64
CA PHE A 75 7.25 18.60 -13.18
C PHE A 75 7.51 19.32 -14.51
N GLU A 76 6.77 19.02 -15.57
CA GLU A 76 6.99 19.53 -16.92
C GLU A 76 6.95 21.07 -17.00
N GLY A 77 6.09 21.70 -16.17
CA GLY A 77 5.95 23.15 -16.07
C GLY A 77 6.85 23.80 -14.99
N ALA A 78 7.87 23.10 -14.47
CA ALA A 78 8.72 23.64 -13.40
C ALA A 78 9.51 24.86 -13.90
N LYS A 79 9.47 25.94 -13.10
CA LYS A 79 10.27 27.17 -13.35
C LYS A 79 11.62 27.13 -12.67
N ASP A 80 11.76 26.29 -11.67
CA ASP A 80 12.94 26.15 -10.82
C ASP A 80 13.58 24.78 -11.06
N ASP A 81 14.91 24.72 -11.09
CA ASP A 81 15.70 23.50 -11.30
C ASP A 81 15.89 22.71 -9.99
N PHE A 82 14.79 22.39 -9.29
CA PHE A 82 14.81 21.53 -8.11
C PHE A 82 13.50 20.78 -7.91
N ILE A 83 13.61 19.64 -7.23
CA ILE A 83 12.48 18.86 -6.68
C ILE A 83 12.55 18.99 -5.16
N SER A 84 11.41 19.20 -4.50
CA SER A 84 11.36 19.28 -3.05
C SER A 84 10.33 18.32 -2.47
N PHE A 85 10.73 17.58 -1.44
CA PHE A 85 9.86 16.78 -0.60
C PHE A 85 9.92 17.26 0.84
N GLU A 86 8.74 17.48 1.41
CA GLU A 86 8.59 17.76 2.83
C GLU A 86 7.68 16.70 3.43
N ILE A 87 8.09 16.11 4.53
CA ILE A 87 7.31 15.12 5.27
C ILE A 87 7.19 15.60 6.71
N VAL A 88 5.95 15.60 7.22
CA VAL A 88 5.65 15.91 8.62
C VAL A 88 5.08 14.66 9.28
N TRP A 89 5.50 14.40 10.50
CA TRP A 89 5.00 13.29 11.32
C TRP A 89 4.10 13.81 12.44
N GLU A 90 3.22 12.94 12.98
CA GLU A 90 2.26 13.28 14.05
C GLU A 90 2.90 13.87 15.30
N ASN A 91 4.13 13.51 15.61
CA ASN A 91 4.89 14.05 16.74
C ASN A 91 5.46 15.48 16.48
N GLY A 92 5.08 16.11 15.36
CA GLY A 92 5.56 17.43 14.94
C GLY A 92 6.94 17.43 14.30
N THR A 93 7.61 16.29 14.19
CA THR A 93 8.89 16.21 13.47
C THR A 93 8.65 16.52 12.00
N ARG A 94 9.56 17.30 11.39
CA ARG A 94 9.47 17.77 10.01
C ARG A 94 10.82 17.58 9.29
N GLY A 95 10.80 16.96 8.12
CA GLY A 95 11.93 16.84 7.22
C GLY A 95 11.67 17.52 5.91
N ILE A 96 12.65 18.32 5.43
CA ILE A 96 12.60 18.99 4.13
C ILE A 96 13.85 18.61 3.37
N TRP A 97 13.67 18.08 2.16
CA TRP A 97 14.74 17.72 1.25
C TRP A 97 14.53 18.42 -0.08
N ASN A 98 15.53 19.22 -0.48
CA ASN A 98 15.58 19.83 -1.79
C ASN A 98 16.68 19.15 -2.60
N PHE A 99 16.33 18.74 -3.81
CA PHE A 99 17.23 18.03 -4.70
C PHE A 99 17.44 18.87 -5.97
N SER A 100 18.69 19.12 -6.32
CA SER A 100 19.03 19.89 -7.52
C SER A 100 18.73 19.06 -8.78
N TYR A 101 18.11 19.70 -9.76
CA TYR A 101 17.83 19.10 -11.05
C TYR A 101 19.08 19.06 -11.94
N ASN A 102 19.31 17.89 -12.54
CA ASN A 102 20.26 17.72 -13.63
C ASN A 102 19.70 16.66 -14.56
N ARG A 103 19.30 17.06 -15.75
CA ARG A 103 18.44 16.35 -16.70
C ARG A 103 18.73 14.86 -16.87
N GLU A 104 20.00 14.49 -17.04
CA GLU A 104 20.43 13.13 -17.38
C GLU A 104 20.78 12.27 -16.16
N LYS A 105 20.78 12.85 -14.96
CA LYS A 105 21.15 12.14 -13.74
C LYS A 105 19.99 11.29 -13.22
N ASP A 106 20.33 10.14 -12.70
CA ASP A 106 19.43 9.23 -11.97
C ASP A 106 19.62 9.30 -10.44
N VAL A 107 20.62 10.08 -9.98
CA VAL A 107 20.80 10.47 -8.59
C VAL A 107 20.82 11.99 -8.52
N LEU A 108 19.82 12.58 -7.86
CA LEU A 108 19.71 14.03 -7.66
C LEU A 108 20.46 14.44 -6.41
N ASN A 109 21.38 15.42 -6.53
CA ASN A 109 22.16 15.88 -5.39
C ASN A 109 21.28 16.60 -4.36
N LEU A 110 21.53 16.34 -3.07
CA LEU A 110 20.90 17.04 -1.96
C LEU A 110 21.39 18.49 -1.93
N ALA A 111 20.48 19.45 -2.05
CA ALA A 111 20.74 20.88 -2.04
C ALA A 111 20.35 21.56 -0.72
N SER A 112 19.53 20.91 0.11
CA SER A 112 19.19 21.39 1.45
C SER A 112 20.20 20.92 2.50
N PRO A 113 20.32 21.62 3.65
CA PRO A 113 21.04 21.10 4.80
C PRO A 113 20.51 19.71 5.22
N PRO A 114 21.37 18.83 5.76
CA PRO A 114 20.94 17.54 6.29
C PRO A 114 19.87 17.72 7.36
N VAL A 115 18.83 16.88 7.30
CA VAL A 115 17.79 16.84 8.32
C VAL A 115 18.30 16.18 9.61
N THR A 116 17.61 16.41 10.72
CA THR A 116 17.98 15.82 12.02
C THR A 116 17.92 14.28 11.98
N SER A 117 18.83 13.62 12.68
CA SER A 117 18.92 12.15 12.69
C SER A 117 17.68 11.47 13.25
N ASP A 118 16.88 12.15 14.06
CA ASP A 118 15.65 11.60 14.65
C ASP A 118 14.57 11.30 13.61
N ILE A 119 14.56 11.99 12.49
CA ILE A 119 13.67 11.72 11.36
C ILE A 119 13.83 10.28 10.86
N TYR A 120 15.06 9.78 10.81
CA TYR A 120 15.35 8.42 10.35
C TYR A 120 14.96 7.32 11.34
N LYS A 121 14.43 7.69 12.51
CA LYS A 121 13.78 6.76 13.47
C LYS A 121 12.28 6.57 13.19
N SER A 122 11.72 7.25 12.20
CA SER A 122 10.30 7.12 11.83
C SER A 122 10.02 5.83 11.05
N SER A 123 8.74 5.43 10.98
CA SER A 123 8.27 4.22 10.29
C SER A 123 8.72 4.12 8.84
N LEU A 124 8.81 5.25 8.14
CA LEU A 124 9.27 5.28 6.74
C LEU A 124 10.70 4.72 6.57
N PHE A 125 11.56 4.85 7.60
CA PHE A 125 12.98 4.47 7.52
C PHE A 125 13.36 3.26 8.38
N LYS A 126 12.45 2.77 9.24
CA LYS A 126 12.65 1.57 10.09
C LYS A 126 12.45 0.26 9.31
N LYS A 127 12.77 -0.88 9.95
CA LYS A 127 12.53 -2.22 9.42
C LYS A 127 11.04 -2.51 9.21
N ASN A 128 10.17 -2.07 10.12
CA ASN A 128 8.72 -2.26 10.09
C ASN A 128 8.05 -1.46 8.94
N PHE A 129 8.51 -1.70 7.72
CA PHE A 129 8.03 -1.08 6.50
C PHE A 129 7.80 -2.16 5.46
N HIS A 130 6.58 -2.22 4.92
CA HIS A 130 6.25 -3.09 3.80
C HIS A 130 5.71 -2.27 2.64
N TYR A 131 6.14 -2.63 1.45
CA TYR A 131 5.56 -2.15 0.20
C TYR A 131 5.18 -3.34 -0.65
N LEU A 132 3.91 -3.38 -1.06
CA LEU A 132 3.36 -4.42 -1.94
C LEU A 132 2.80 -3.72 -3.17
N GLN A 133 3.53 -3.88 -4.29
CA GLN A 133 3.18 -3.25 -5.56
C GLN A 133 1.98 -3.94 -6.24
N ALA A 134 1.42 -3.29 -7.26
CA ALA A 134 0.30 -3.83 -8.02
C ALA A 134 0.62 -5.16 -8.69
N GLU A 135 1.82 -5.30 -9.26
CA GLU A 135 2.32 -6.53 -9.86
C GLU A 135 2.89 -7.47 -8.79
N ARG A 136 2.03 -8.14 -8.03
CA ARG A 136 2.46 -9.20 -7.11
C ARG A 136 2.70 -10.51 -7.87
N LEU A 137 3.47 -11.42 -7.25
CA LEU A 137 3.66 -12.74 -7.84
C LEU A 137 2.34 -13.51 -7.86
N GLY A 138 1.94 -13.91 -9.06
CA GLY A 138 0.87 -14.88 -9.26
C GLY A 138 1.29 -16.29 -8.79
N PRO A 139 0.42 -17.29 -8.99
CA PRO A 139 0.69 -18.66 -8.60
C PRO A 139 1.99 -19.20 -9.20
N ARG A 140 2.90 -19.69 -8.36
CA ARG A 140 4.20 -20.27 -8.73
C ARG A 140 4.38 -21.64 -8.08
N LEU A 141 5.09 -22.54 -8.76
CA LEU A 141 5.43 -23.84 -8.18
C LEU A 141 6.37 -23.70 -6.99
N PHE A 142 7.32 -22.76 -7.11
CA PHE A 142 8.30 -22.43 -6.08
C PHE A 142 8.43 -20.92 -5.97
N LEU A 143 8.75 -20.47 -4.77
CA LEU A 143 9.12 -19.12 -4.41
C LEU A 143 10.54 -19.13 -3.85
N GLU A 144 11.19 -17.97 -3.81
CA GLU A 144 12.55 -17.82 -3.32
C GLU A 144 12.59 -17.88 -1.79
N MET A 145 13.71 -18.41 -1.26
CA MET A 145 14.09 -18.29 0.13
C MET A 145 15.30 -17.37 0.25
N SER A 146 15.30 -16.53 1.25
CA SER A 146 16.44 -15.67 1.61
C SER A 146 16.40 -15.35 3.09
N ASP A 147 17.32 -15.94 3.87
CA ASP A 147 17.44 -15.64 5.30
C ASP A 147 17.77 -14.15 5.52
N PHE A 148 18.63 -13.58 4.68
CA PHE A 148 18.99 -12.17 4.77
C PHE A 148 17.76 -11.24 4.61
N GLN A 149 16.93 -11.48 3.57
CA GLN A 149 15.73 -10.65 3.36
C GLN A 149 14.69 -10.86 4.45
N VAL A 150 14.48 -12.11 4.88
CA VAL A 150 13.41 -12.47 5.82
C VAL A 150 13.81 -12.24 7.27
N GLN A 151 14.96 -12.76 7.73
CA GLN A 151 15.34 -12.71 9.13
C GLN A 151 16.06 -11.40 9.51
N GLU A 152 16.95 -10.90 8.62
CA GLU A 152 17.71 -9.69 8.90
C GLU A 152 16.95 -8.42 8.55
N LEU A 153 16.23 -8.40 7.41
CA LEU A 153 15.54 -7.21 6.92
C LEU A 153 14.02 -7.23 7.16
N GLU A 154 13.45 -8.35 7.62
CA GLU A 154 12.02 -8.54 7.88
C GLU A 154 11.13 -8.21 6.65
N LYS A 155 11.63 -8.51 5.43
CA LYS A 155 10.95 -8.20 4.18
C LYS A 155 10.14 -9.37 3.64
N LEU A 156 8.97 -9.04 3.07
CA LEU A 156 8.15 -9.96 2.28
C LEU A 156 8.50 -9.91 0.78
N GLY A 157 9.30 -8.92 0.37
CA GLY A 157 9.52 -8.55 -1.01
C GLY A 157 8.41 -7.63 -1.55
N THR A 158 8.73 -6.84 -2.59
CA THR A 158 7.78 -5.89 -3.17
C THR A 158 6.66 -6.57 -3.97
N LYS A 159 6.93 -7.78 -4.48
CA LYS A 159 5.98 -8.65 -5.18
C LYS A 159 5.45 -9.78 -4.29
N GLY A 160 5.85 -9.83 -3.03
CA GLY A 160 5.52 -10.91 -2.10
C GLY A 160 6.36 -12.18 -2.32
N GLU A 161 7.51 -12.07 -2.98
CA GLU A 161 8.39 -13.19 -3.36
C GLU A 161 8.90 -13.99 -2.16
N TYR A 162 9.08 -13.35 -1.01
CA TYR A 162 9.55 -14.00 0.22
C TYR A 162 8.42 -14.34 1.21
N THR A 163 7.16 -14.13 0.85
CA THR A 163 6.02 -14.31 1.78
C THR A 163 5.93 -15.72 2.35
N ALA A 164 6.13 -16.75 1.52
CA ALA A 164 6.09 -18.14 2.00
C ALA A 164 7.24 -18.44 2.98
N HIS A 165 8.43 -17.92 2.71
CA HIS A 165 9.59 -18.06 3.59
C HIS A 165 9.40 -17.28 4.89
N PHE A 166 8.91 -16.06 4.82
CA PHE A 166 8.59 -15.25 6.01
C PHE A 166 7.57 -15.95 6.90
N LEU A 167 6.50 -16.46 6.30
CA LEU A 167 5.48 -17.20 7.04
C LEU A 167 6.04 -18.49 7.65
N PHE A 168 6.88 -19.24 6.92
CA PHE A 168 7.53 -20.45 7.44
C PHE A 168 8.40 -20.16 8.68
N VAL A 169 9.20 -19.09 8.65
CA VAL A 169 10.07 -18.71 9.77
C VAL A 169 9.27 -18.22 10.98
N ASN A 170 8.15 -17.53 10.75
CA ASN A 170 7.37 -16.86 11.79
C ASN A 170 6.05 -17.56 12.11
N GLU A 171 5.74 -18.70 11.50
CA GLU A 171 4.41 -19.35 11.55
C GLU A 171 3.88 -19.61 12.96
N ASN A 172 4.78 -19.90 13.91
CA ASN A 172 4.45 -20.20 15.31
C ASN A 172 4.52 -18.98 16.26
N GLN A 173 4.82 -17.80 15.76
CA GLN A 173 4.83 -16.57 16.54
C GLN A 173 3.41 -16.03 16.67
N ASN A 174 3.10 -15.39 17.80
CA ASN A 174 1.83 -14.69 17.95
C ASN A 174 1.82 -13.41 17.13
N ILE A 175 0.66 -13.07 16.55
CA ILE A 175 0.46 -11.76 15.94
C ILE A 175 0.67 -10.66 16.99
N PRO A 176 1.37 -9.55 16.64
CA PRO A 176 1.66 -8.48 17.61
C PRO A 176 0.42 -7.69 18.03
N ASN A 177 -0.61 -7.63 17.19
CA ASN A 177 -1.84 -6.90 17.43
C ASN A 177 -3.01 -7.84 17.75
N ILE A 178 -3.29 -8.08 19.04
CA ILE A 178 -4.36 -8.98 19.47
C ILE A 178 -5.73 -8.59 18.91
N SER A 179 -5.98 -7.29 18.69
CA SER A 179 -7.25 -6.80 18.13
C SER A 179 -7.48 -7.21 16.67
N LEU A 180 -6.44 -7.72 15.98
CA LEU A 180 -6.55 -8.32 14.65
C LEU A 180 -6.90 -9.80 14.68
N ARG A 181 -7.10 -10.39 15.87
CA ARG A 181 -7.52 -11.78 16.01
C ARG A 181 -8.80 -12.02 15.23
N HIS A 182 -8.75 -12.99 14.32
CA HIS A 182 -9.95 -13.44 13.62
C HIS A 182 -10.87 -14.24 14.56
N PRO A 183 -12.19 -14.02 14.55
CA PRO A 183 -13.12 -14.69 15.45
C PRO A 183 -13.11 -16.23 15.34
N GLN A 184 -12.80 -16.76 14.16
CA GLN A 184 -12.76 -18.20 13.86
C GLN A 184 -11.38 -18.84 14.09
N ALA A 185 -10.36 -18.08 14.48
CA ALA A 185 -9.05 -18.64 14.78
C ALA A 185 -8.97 -19.09 16.24
N ASP A 186 -8.45 -20.29 16.46
CA ASP A 186 -8.35 -20.88 17.80
C ASP A 186 -7.27 -20.21 18.67
N SER A 187 -6.20 -19.72 18.04
CA SER A 187 -5.08 -19.08 18.73
C SER A 187 -4.64 -17.76 18.10
N LEU A 188 -3.64 -17.11 18.71
CA LEU A 188 -2.99 -15.89 18.16
C LEU A 188 -1.82 -16.21 17.22
N ILE A 189 -1.53 -17.47 16.97
CA ILE A 189 -0.43 -17.91 16.14
C ILE A 189 -0.61 -17.38 14.70
N LEU A 190 0.45 -16.79 14.14
CA LEU A 190 0.41 -16.10 12.84
C LEU A 190 -0.18 -16.98 11.74
N ARG A 191 0.23 -18.24 11.65
CA ARG A 191 -0.29 -19.16 10.65
C ARG A 191 -1.80 -19.35 10.73
N GLU A 192 -2.33 -19.59 11.92
CA GLU A 192 -3.78 -19.78 12.13
C GLU A 192 -4.57 -18.51 11.82
N GLN A 193 -4.02 -17.35 12.19
CA GLN A 193 -4.63 -16.07 11.87
C GLN A 193 -4.62 -15.81 10.36
N VAL A 194 -3.51 -16.10 9.66
CA VAL A 194 -3.41 -15.97 8.20
C VAL A 194 -4.43 -16.90 7.53
N GLU A 195 -4.53 -18.15 7.93
CA GLU A 195 -5.49 -19.12 7.38
C GLU A 195 -6.93 -18.67 7.60
N ALA A 196 -7.25 -18.15 8.80
CA ALA A 196 -8.61 -17.67 9.11
C ALA A 196 -8.98 -16.43 8.26
N TRP A 197 -8.08 -15.45 8.12
CA TRP A 197 -8.31 -14.29 7.26
C TRP A 197 -8.34 -14.67 5.75
N MET A 198 -7.53 -15.63 5.31
CA MET A 198 -7.62 -16.20 3.96
C MET A 198 -8.97 -16.90 3.73
N GLY A 199 -9.56 -17.49 4.77
CA GLY A 199 -10.88 -18.09 4.73
C GLY A 199 -12.01 -17.11 4.42
N GLU A 200 -11.86 -15.81 4.70
CA GLU A 200 -12.83 -14.78 4.30
C GLU A 200 -12.80 -14.50 2.78
N ILE A 201 -11.67 -14.78 2.14
CA ILE A 201 -11.49 -14.67 0.69
C ILE A 201 -11.90 -15.97 -0.02
N SER A 202 -11.43 -17.10 0.51
CA SER A 202 -11.68 -18.44 -0.02
C SER A 202 -11.95 -19.39 1.15
N PRO A 203 -13.22 -19.72 1.43
CA PRO A 203 -13.63 -20.46 2.62
C PRO A 203 -12.91 -21.81 2.77
N GLY A 204 -12.44 -22.07 3.99
CA GLY A 204 -11.77 -23.32 4.34
C GLY A 204 -10.31 -23.41 3.90
N THR A 205 -9.71 -22.31 3.41
CA THR A 205 -8.31 -22.29 2.98
C THR A 205 -7.36 -22.63 4.13
N ARG A 206 -6.49 -23.59 3.89
CA ARG A 206 -5.36 -23.98 4.74
C ARG A 206 -4.08 -23.97 3.92
N LEU A 207 -2.94 -23.78 4.59
CA LEU A 207 -1.63 -23.67 3.97
C LEU A 207 -0.75 -24.88 4.29
N GLN A 208 -0.03 -25.37 3.31
CA GLN A 208 1.08 -26.30 3.51
C GLN A 208 2.35 -25.70 2.90
N ILE A 209 3.35 -25.47 3.73
CA ILE A 209 4.60 -24.82 3.38
C ILE A 209 5.70 -25.87 3.41
N ASN A 210 6.41 -26.06 2.28
CA ASN A 210 7.43 -27.09 2.15
C ASN A 210 8.73 -26.46 1.67
N PRO A 211 9.68 -26.15 2.58
CA PRO A 211 10.99 -25.61 2.22
C PRO A 211 11.86 -26.67 1.53
N LYS A 212 12.70 -26.24 0.59
CA LYS A 212 13.74 -26.97 -0.12
C LYS A 212 15.06 -26.26 0.10
N GLN A 213 15.63 -26.46 1.29
CA GLN A 213 16.82 -25.74 1.75
C GLN A 213 18.06 -25.97 0.89
N ASP A 214 18.15 -27.13 0.23
CA ASP A 214 19.26 -27.50 -0.67
C ASP A 214 19.33 -26.63 -1.94
N ILE A 215 18.25 -25.95 -2.31
CA ILE A 215 18.17 -25.13 -3.52
C ILE A 215 17.58 -23.72 -3.27
N ASP A 216 17.47 -23.30 -2.02
CA ASP A 216 16.92 -22.01 -1.58
C ASP A 216 15.52 -21.69 -2.14
N LEU A 217 14.67 -22.72 -2.26
CA LEU A 217 13.31 -22.60 -2.75
C LEU A 217 12.29 -23.11 -1.73
N ILE A 218 11.08 -22.60 -1.80
CA ILE A 218 9.95 -23.00 -0.97
C ILE A 218 8.70 -23.20 -1.84
N SER A 219 7.99 -24.30 -1.63
CA SER A 219 6.70 -24.52 -2.28
C SER A 219 5.57 -24.28 -1.30
N LEU A 220 4.52 -23.62 -1.81
CA LEU A 220 3.28 -23.36 -1.10
C LEU A 220 2.15 -24.13 -1.76
N GLN A 221 1.41 -24.91 -0.96
CA GLN A 221 0.24 -25.66 -1.38
C GLN A 221 -0.96 -25.22 -0.54
N TYR A 222 -2.15 -25.37 -1.10
CA TYR A 222 -3.40 -25.00 -0.48
C TYR A 222 -4.30 -26.23 -0.40
N TYR A 223 -5.07 -26.36 0.69
CA TYR A 223 -6.10 -27.35 0.81
C TYR A 223 -7.35 -26.76 1.47
N TYR A 224 -8.49 -27.41 1.28
CA TYR A 224 -9.79 -26.95 1.71
C TYR A 224 -10.47 -28.07 2.51
N GLY A 225 -10.66 -27.84 3.81
CA GLY A 225 -11.15 -28.91 4.71
C GLY A 225 -10.26 -30.16 4.61
N ASP A 226 -10.86 -31.32 4.29
CA ASP A 226 -10.16 -32.62 4.18
C ASP A 226 -9.66 -32.93 2.76
N SER A 227 -9.54 -31.93 1.87
CA SER A 227 -9.04 -32.16 0.52
C SER A 227 -7.55 -32.47 0.49
N ASN A 228 -7.07 -33.06 -0.61
CA ASN A 228 -5.64 -33.16 -0.89
C ASN A 228 -5.05 -31.76 -1.14
N PRO A 229 -3.76 -31.53 -0.82
CA PRO A 229 -3.09 -30.27 -1.11
C PRO A 229 -3.00 -29.99 -2.62
N TYR A 230 -3.45 -28.82 -3.03
CA TYR A 230 -3.33 -28.33 -4.40
C TYR A 230 -2.08 -27.47 -4.56
N ARG A 231 -1.37 -27.61 -5.67
CA ARG A 231 -0.26 -26.71 -6.03
C ARG A 231 -0.81 -25.29 -6.22
N SER A 232 -0.01 -24.27 -5.89
CA SER A 232 -0.39 -22.86 -6.09
C SER A 232 -0.88 -22.58 -7.51
N THR A 233 -0.33 -23.23 -8.52
CA THR A 233 -0.72 -23.09 -9.93
C THR A 233 -2.11 -23.64 -10.26
N ASN A 234 -2.71 -24.40 -9.37
CA ASN A 234 -4.04 -24.99 -9.53
C ASN A 234 -5.11 -24.30 -8.66
N VAL A 235 -4.77 -23.16 -8.05
CA VAL A 235 -5.71 -22.32 -7.28
C VAL A 235 -5.85 -20.94 -7.91
N GLY A 236 -6.90 -20.20 -7.53
CA GLY A 236 -7.17 -18.87 -8.09
C GLY A 236 -6.07 -17.85 -7.77
N PHE A 237 -5.78 -16.97 -8.72
CA PHE A 237 -4.79 -15.87 -8.58
C PHE A 237 -5.02 -15.02 -7.33
N GLY A 238 -6.29 -14.75 -6.98
CA GLY A 238 -6.65 -13.95 -5.82
C GLY A 238 -6.04 -14.44 -4.51
N ILE A 239 -5.89 -15.76 -4.34
CA ILE A 239 -5.29 -16.37 -3.15
C ILE A 239 -3.81 -15.97 -3.05
N SER A 240 -3.04 -16.14 -4.14
CA SER A 240 -1.62 -15.79 -4.17
C SER A 240 -1.37 -14.29 -4.04
N TYR A 241 -2.23 -13.46 -4.63
CA TYR A 241 -2.13 -12.00 -4.56
C TYR A 241 -2.49 -11.43 -3.17
N THR A 242 -3.37 -12.11 -2.44
CA THR A 242 -3.86 -11.64 -1.13
C THR A 242 -2.96 -12.06 0.02
N LEU A 243 -2.33 -13.23 -0.07
CA LEU A 243 -1.50 -13.78 1.00
C LEU A 243 -0.41 -12.81 1.49
N PRO A 244 0.38 -12.13 0.62
CA PRO A 244 1.39 -11.17 1.08
C PRO A 244 0.78 -10.00 1.87
N ILE A 245 -0.40 -9.53 1.49
CA ILE A 245 -1.08 -8.42 2.18
C ILE A 245 -1.51 -8.84 3.58
N ILE A 246 -2.15 -10.01 3.70
CA ILE A 246 -2.60 -10.54 4.99
C ILE A 246 -1.41 -10.79 5.91
N VAL A 247 -0.33 -11.40 5.39
CA VAL A 247 0.89 -11.65 6.18
C VAL A 247 1.52 -10.34 6.63
N ALA A 248 1.66 -9.34 5.75
CA ALA A 248 2.19 -8.02 6.08
C ALA A 248 1.41 -7.36 7.22
N ILE A 249 0.08 -7.38 7.13
CA ILE A 249 -0.80 -6.75 8.13
C ILE A 249 -0.71 -7.48 9.47
N LEU A 250 -0.83 -8.81 9.46
CA LEU A 250 -0.88 -9.61 10.69
C LEU A 250 0.46 -9.70 11.42
N SER A 251 1.58 -9.55 10.71
CA SER A 251 2.92 -9.57 11.31
C SER A 251 3.43 -8.18 11.75
N SER A 252 2.75 -7.11 11.34
CA SER A 252 3.21 -5.75 11.62
C SER A 252 2.85 -5.29 13.04
N PRO A 253 3.83 -4.85 13.86
CA PRO A 253 3.56 -4.21 15.14
C PRO A 253 3.02 -2.78 14.95
N PRO A 254 2.48 -2.14 16.01
CA PRO A 254 2.18 -0.71 15.99
C PRO A 254 3.38 0.13 15.51
N ASP A 255 3.12 1.30 14.93
CA ASP A 255 4.11 2.18 14.29
C ASP A 255 4.79 1.61 13.04
N SER A 256 4.26 0.55 12.45
CA SER A 256 4.63 0.11 11.10
C SER A 256 4.00 0.99 10.04
N LEU A 257 4.62 1.03 8.84
CA LEU A 257 4.07 1.64 7.62
C LEU A 257 3.94 0.58 6.54
N ILE A 258 2.72 0.41 6.03
CA ILE A 258 2.44 -0.51 4.90
C ILE A 258 1.88 0.30 3.74
N ILE A 259 2.53 0.20 2.59
CA ILE A 259 2.08 0.78 1.32
C ILE A 259 1.60 -0.38 0.43
N ILE A 260 0.36 -0.28 -0.08
CA ILE A 260 -0.26 -1.36 -0.86
C ILE A 260 -0.89 -0.76 -2.11
N GLU A 261 -0.58 -1.34 -3.26
CA GLU A 261 -1.26 -1.05 -4.51
C GLU A 261 -2.24 -2.17 -4.88
N ASN A 262 -3.43 -1.80 -5.34
CA ASN A 262 -4.48 -2.67 -5.84
C ASN A 262 -4.74 -3.92 -4.97
N PRO A 263 -5.11 -3.75 -3.68
CA PRO A 263 -5.40 -4.89 -2.79
C PRO A 263 -6.57 -5.74 -3.27
N GLU A 264 -7.43 -5.18 -4.11
CA GLU A 264 -8.59 -5.82 -4.72
C GLU A 264 -8.26 -6.80 -5.85
N ALA A 265 -7.04 -6.78 -6.39
CA ALA A 265 -6.69 -7.51 -7.59
C ALA A 265 -7.06 -9.00 -7.50
N HIS A 266 -7.81 -9.48 -8.50
CA HIS A 266 -8.29 -10.86 -8.61
C HIS A 266 -9.24 -11.34 -7.50
N LEU A 267 -9.79 -10.44 -6.69
CA LEU A 267 -10.75 -10.79 -5.64
C LEU A 267 -12.20 -10.64 -6.11
N HIS A 268 -13.04 -11.58 -5.64
CA HIS A 268 -14.49 -11.40 -5.72
C HIS A 268 -14.91 -10.18 -4.85
N PRO A 269 -15.98 -9.43 -5.21
CA PRO A 269 -16.44 -8.25 -4.45
C PRO A 269 -16.55 -8.46 -2.94
N LYS A 270 -17.05 -9.62 -2.48
CA LYS A 270 -17.10 -9.96 -1.06
C LYS A 270 -15.70 -9.97 -0.42
N GLY A 271 -14.70 -10.54 -1.11
CA GLY A 271 -13.32 -10.58 -0.64
C GLY A 271 -12.69 -9.19 -0.60
N GLN A 272 -13.01 -8.33 -1.59
CA GLN A 272 -12.56 -6.93 -1.62
C GLN A 272 -13.09 -6.14 -0.42
N ALA A 273 -14.37 -6.31 -0.06
CA ALA A 273 -14.95 -5.69 1.13
C ALA A 273 -14.29 -6.19 2.43
N LYS A 274 -13.95 -7.49 2.50
CA LYS A 274 -13.21 -8.05 3.64
C LYS A 274 -11.77 -7.55 3.73
N MET A 275 -11.12 -7.31 2.60
CA MET A 275 -9.82 -6.65 2.55
C MET A 275 -9.92 -5.22 3.11
N GLY A 276 -10.94 -4.45 2.72
CA GLY A 276 -11.20 -3.11 3.29
C GLY A 276 -11.43 -3.14 4.81
N GLU A 277 -12.15 -4.15 5.32
CA GLU A 277 -12.33 -4.36 6.76
C GLU A 277 -10.98 -4.62 7.44
N LEU A 278 -10.15 -5.51 6.90
CA LEU A 278 -8.83 -5.82 7.47
C LEU A 278 -7.88 -4.62 7.49
N LEU A 279 -7.84 -3.83 6.41
CA LEU A 279 -7.05 -2.59 6.33
C LEU A 279 -7.46 -1.58 7.42
N ALA A 280 -8.76 -1.39 7.62
CA ALA A 280 -9.30 -0.50 8.64
C ALA A 280 -8.99 -1.00 10.07
N LEU A 281 -9.11 -2.29 10.32
CA LEU A 281 -8.76 -2.89 11.61
C LEU A 281 -7.25 -2.75 11.90
N ALA A 282 -6.38 -2.97 10.91
CA ALA A 282 -4.93 -2.78 11.06
C ALA A 282 -4.60 -1.32 11.42
N ALA A 283 -5.21 -0.36 10.74
CA ALA A 283 -5.04 1.05 11.03
C ALA A 283 -5.56 1.43 12.44
N SER A 284 -6.63 0.78 12.91
CA SER A 284 -7.13 0.99 14.28
C SER A 284 -6.14 0.53 15.35
N CYS A 285 -5.28 -0.44 15.01
CA CYS A 285 -4.25 -1.01 15.90
C CYS A 285 -2.91 -0.25 15.86
N GLY A 286 -2.84 0.89 15.18
CA GLY A 286 -1.62 1.70 15.14
C GLY A 286 -0.66 1.35 13.99
N VAL A 287 -1.07 0.58 13.00
CA VAL A 287 -0.34 0.37 11.75
C VAL A 287 -0.76 1.46 10.77
N GLN A 288 0.16 2.21 10.20
CA GLN A 288 -0.16 3.17 9.16
C GLN A 288 -0.28 2.47 7.81
N ILE A 289 -1.44 2.60 7.17
CA ILE A 289 -1.75 2.01 5.87
C ILE A 289 -1.91 3.12 4.83
N VAL A 290 -1.17 3.02 3.74
CA VAL A 290 -1.38 3.84 2.54
C VAL A 290 -1.76 2.90 1.41
N VAL A 291 -2.95 3.04 0.88
CA VAL A 291 -3.50 2.13 -0.14
C VAL A 291 -3.92 2.87 -1.40
N GLU A 292 -3.45 2.41 -2.55
CA GLU A 292 -3.98 2.80 -3.87
C GLU A 292 -4.98 1.73 -4.32
N THR A 293 -6.22 2.14 -4.64
CA THR A 293 -7.27 1.21 -5.06
C THR A 293 -8.24 1.84 -6.05
N HIS A 294 -8.79 0.98 -6.92
CA HIS A 294 -9.88 1.29 -7.84
C HIS A 294 -11.21 0.63 -7.44
N SER A 295 -11.26 0.03 -6.23
CA SER A 295 -12.43 -0.74 -5.77
C SER A 295 -13.29 0.06 -4.79
N ASP A 296 -14.54 0.28 -5.19
CA ASP A 296 -15.63 0.73 -4.32
C ASP A 296 -15.92 -0.26 -3.19
N HIS A 297 -15.72 -1.56 -3.43
CA HIS A 297 -15.92 -2.60 -2.42
C HIS A 297 -14.87 -2.53 -1.30
N VAL A 298 -13.60 -2.20 -1.61
CA VAL A 298 -12.57 -1.93 -0.59
C VAL A 298 -12.97 -0.71 0.25
N LEU A 299 -13.40 0.39 -0.39
CA LEU A 299 -13.91 1.57 0.29
C LEU A 299 -15.12 1.23 1.16
N ASN A 300 -16.08 0.45 0.64
CA ASN A 300 -17.26 0.03 1.37
C ASN A 300 -16.91 -0.86 2.58
N GLY A 301 -15.90 -1.71 2.49
CA GLY A 301 -15.37 -2.47 3.64
C GLY A 301 -14.86 -1.56 4.75
N ILE A 302 -14.13 -0.50 4.41
CA ILE A 302 -13.66 0.53 5.35
C ILE A 302 -14.85 1.27 5.99
N ARG A 303 -15.79 1.75 5.17
CA ARG A 303 -17.01 2.47 5.63
C ARG A 303 -17.85 1.63 6.59
N LEU A 304 -18.04 0.35 6.29
CA LEU A 304 -18.76 -0.58 7.15
C LEU A 304 -18.04 -0.83 8.47
N THR A 305 -16.71 -0.81 8.49
CA THR A 305 -15.92 -0.95 9.71
C THR A 305 -16.07 0.28 10.61
N VAL A 306 -16.12 1.48 10.01
CA VAL A 306 -16.44 2.74 10.71
C VAL A 306 -17.87 2.69 11.25
N TYR A 307 -18.87 2.33 10.43
CA TYR A 307 -20.27 2.23 10.83
C TYR A 307 -20.49 1.29 12.01
N LYS A 308 -19.76 0.17 12.05
CA LYS A 308 -19.79 -0.81 13.17
C LYS A 308 -19.07 -0.31 14.43
N GLY A 309 -18.52 0.91 14.43
CA GLY A 309 -17.80 1.48 15.56
C GLY A 309 -16.43 0.86 15.83
N LYS A 310 -15.92 0.04 14.91
CA LYS A 310 -14.61 -0.63 15.05
C LYS A 310 -13.43 0.24 14.60
N PHE A 311 -13.69 1.36 13.90
CA PHE A 311 -12.67 2.29 13.43
C PHE A 311 -13.18 3.73 13.49
N ASN A 312 -12.34 4.65 14.00
CA ASN A 312 -12.68 6.06 14.09
C ASN A 312 -12.57 6.73 12.71
N PRO A 313 -13.65 7.38 12.17
CA PRO A 313 -13.61 8.04 10.87
C PRO A 313 -12.54 9.14 10.79
N GLU A 314 -12.21 9.82 11.89
CA GLU A 314 -11.15 10.82 11.92
C GLU A 314 -9.75 10.25 11.60
N LYS A 315 -9.58 8.93 11.65
CA LYS A 315 -8.35 8.22 11.29
C LYS A 315 -8.33 7.75 9.83
N VAL A 316 -9.34 8.10 9.03
CA VAL A 316 -9.40 7.81 7.59
C VAL A 316 -9.14 9.08 6.81
N GLN A 317 -8.28 9.01 5.81
CA GLN A 317 -8.07 10.04 4.81
C GLN A 317 -8.38 9.45 3.43
N LEU A 318 -9.30 10.07 2.71
CA LEU A 318 -9.56 9.75 1.31
C LEU A 318 -8.95 10.84 0.43
N HIS A 319 -8.36 10.45 -0.68
CA HIS A 319 -7.93 11.36 -1.73
C HIS A 319 -8.39 10.81 -3.07
N TYR A 320 -9.21 11.58 -3.76
CA TYR A 320 -9.64 11.32 -5.13
C TYR A 320 -8.87 12.22 -6.09
N PHE A 321 -8.16 11.60 -7.01
CA PHE A 321 -7.33 12.25 -8.02
C PHE A 321 -8.10 12.36 -9.31
N ASP A 322 -8.45 13.57 -9.67
CA ASP A 322 -9.15 13.93 -10.90
C ASP A 322 -8.19 14.66 -11.84
N ARG A 323 -8.43 14.57 -13.14
CA ARG A 323 -7.65 15.25 -14.16
C ARG A 323 -8.56 16.18 -14.94
N ARG A 324 -8.37 17.47 -14.76
CA ARG A 324 -9.20 18.50 -15.40
C ARG A 324 -8.43 19.26 -16.44
N LYS A 325 -9.11 19.55 -17.57
CA LYS A 325 -8.58 20.42 -18.59
C LYS A 325 -8.72 21.87 -18.16
N GLN A 326 -7.61 22.59 -18.10
CA GLN A 326 -7.57 24.03 -17.83
C GLN A 326 -6.86 24.72 -18.98
N GLY A 327 -7.63 25.36 -19.89
CA GLY A 327 -7.10 25.87 -21.15
C GLY A 327 -6.60 24.74 -22.06
N THR A 328 -5.31 24.77 -22.40
CA THR A 328 -4.64 23.72 -23.20
C THR A 328 -3.99 22.64 -22.34
N GLU A 329 -3.86 22.84 -21.03
CA GLU A 329 -3.16 21.93 -20.13
C GLU A 329 -4.13 21.04 -19.33
N PHE A 330 -3.63 19.88 -18.92
CA PHE A 330 -4.32 19.01 -17.99
C PHE A 330 -3.65 19.09 -16.61
N ILE A 331 -4.42 19.49 -15.62
CA ILE A 331 -3.94 19.57 -14.23
C ILE A 331 -4.57 18.49 -13.38
N THR A 332 -3.80 17.97 -12.43
CA THR A 332 -4.32 17.08 -11.39
C THR A 332 -5.00 17.92 -10.30
N LYS A 333 -6.28 17.62 -10.03
CA LYS A 333 -7.03 18.15 -8.88
C LYS A 333 -7.22 17.02 -7.89
N ILE A 334 -6.95 17.28 -6.61
CA ILE A 334 -7.17 16.31 -5.54
C ILE A 334 -8.34 16.80 -4.69
N ILE A 335 -9.35 15.95 -4.52
CA ILE A 335 -10.51 16.16 -3.67
C ILE A 335 -10.40 15.16 -2.53
N SER A 336 -10.75 15.58 -1.32
CA SER A 336 -10.56 14.75 -0.12
C SER A 336 -11.87 14.58 0.64
N PRO A 337 -12.77 13.70 0.19
CA PRO A 337 -14.02 13.40 0.86
C PRO A 337 -13.79 12.89 2.29
N GLN A 338 -14.72 13.13 3.19
CA GLN A 338 -14.65 12.70 4.58
C GLN A 338 -15.71 11.63 4.85
N ILE A 339 -15.38 10.68 5.72
CA ILE A 339 -16.33 9.67 6.22
C ILE A 339 -16.86 10.14 7.58
N ASP A 340 -18.18 10.12 7.77
CA ASP A 340 -18.81 10.36 9.05
C ASP A 340 -18.88 9.09 9.93
N ARG A 341 -19.38 9.22 11.18
CA ARG A 341 -19.53 8.08 12.11
C ARG A 341 -20.51 7.01 11.65
N ASN A 342 -21.38 7.35 10.70
CA ASN A 342 -22.34 6.41 10.10
C ASN A 342 -21.78 5.76 8.82
N GLY A 343 -20.49 5.96 8.51
CA GLY A 343 -19.87 5.46 7.29
C GLY A 343 -20.32 6.18 6.02
N ARG A 344 -20.96 7.34 6.12
CA ARG A 344 -21.41 8.14 4.97
C ARG A 344 -20.28 9.05 4.52
N ILE A 345 -20.25 9.35 3.24
CA ILE A 345 -19.30 10.26 2.61
C ILE A 345 -20.00 11.60 2.40
N ASP A 346 -19.33 12.69 2.77
CA ASP A 346 -19.88 14.05 2.74
C ASP A 346 -20.02 14.62 1.32
N GLU A 347 -19.07 14.30 0.45
CA GLU A 347 -19.04 14.72 -0.94
C GLU A 347 -18.67 13.55 -1.85
N TRP A 348 -19.47 13.31 -2.89
CA TRP A 348 -19.18 12.34 -3.95
C TRP A 348 -18.76 13.10 -5.21
N PRO A 349 -17.45 13.28 -5.45
CA PRO A 349 -17.00 13.86 -6.70
C PRO A 349 -17.36 12.97 -7.88
N GLU A 350 -17.67 13.57 -9.02
CA GLU A 350 -17.91 12.83 -10.28
C GLU A 350 -16.73 11.91 -10.60
N GLY A 351 -17.02 10.65 -10.89
CA GLY A 351 -16.03 9.58 -11.12
C GLY A 351 -15.48 8.94 -9.86
N PHE A 352 -15.92 9.36 -8.67
CA PHE A 352 -15.50 8.76 -7.41
C PHE A 352 -16.39 7.56 -7.06
N PHE A 353 -16.07 6.39 -7.63
CA PHE A 353 -16.78 5.12 -7.38
C PHE A 353 -18.30 5.18 -7.66
N ASP A 354 -18.74 5.99 -8.62
CA ASP A 354 -20.14 6.23 -8.98
C ASP A 354 -20.58 5.52 -10.27
N GLU A 355 -19.67 4.80 -10.94
CA GLU A 355 -19.96 4.16 -12.24
C GLU A 355 -21.09 3.12 -12.15
N TRP A 356 -21.21 2.43 -11.01
CA TRP A 356 -22.30 1.49 -10.78
C TRP A 356 -23.66 2.20 -10.79
N ASP A 357 -23.77 3.32 -10.06
CA ASP A 357 -25.01 4.09 -9.97
C ASP A 357 -25.35 4.71 -11.33
N ASN A 358 -24.38 5.31 -12.01
CA ASN A 358 -24.53 5.88 -13.35
C ASN A 358 -25.00 4.83 -14.37
N SER A 359 -24.42 3.62 -14.30
CA SER A 359 -24.80 2.51 -15.18
C SER A 359 -26.22 2.03 -14.89
N LEU A 360 -26.64 1.95 -13.63
CA LEU A 360 -28.00 1.58 -13.25
C LEU A 360 -29.03 2.62 -13.71
N GLU A 361 -28.74 3.90 -13.52
CA GLU A 361 -29.62 4.99 -14.01
C GLU A 361 -29.80 4.91 -15.52
N ALA A 362 -28.71 4.78 -16.27
CA ALA A 362 -28.78 4.63 -17.73
C ALA A 362 -29.56 3.39 -18.19
N LEU A 363 -29.49 2.27 -17.46
CA LEU A 363 -30.24 1.06 -17.78
C LEU A 363 -31.76 1.16 -17.45
N LEU A 364 -32.14 2.09 -16.56
CA LEU A 364 -33.53 2.34 -16.20
C LEU A 364 -34.21 3.34 -17.15
N GLU A 365 -33.45 4.10 -17.94
CA GLU A 365 -33.99 4.98 -18.95
C GLU A 365 -34.65 4.20 -20.09
N PRO A 366 -35.87 4.61 -20.57
CA PRO A 366 -36.49 3.99 -21.73
C PRO A 366 -35.59 4.16 -22.96
N ARG A 367 -35.46 3.09 -23.76
CA ARG A 367 -34.80 3.24 -25.05
C ARG A 367 -35.60 4.22 -25.93
N GLU A 368 -34.96 5.27 -26.41
CA GLU A 368 -35.47 6.05 -27.50
C GLU A 368 -35.52 5.12 -28.76
N GLU A 369 -36.71 4.92 -29.36
CA GLU A 369 -36.92 4.11 -30.55
C GLU A 369 -36.33 4.80 -31.82
#